data_4a6d93e02de8b2bff78df6c52ee08020
#
_entry.id   4a6d93e02de8b2bff78df6c52ee08020
#
_cell.length_a   1.000
_cell.length_b   1.000
_cell.length_c   1.000
_cell.angle_alpha   90.00
_cell.angle_beta   90.00
_cell.angle_gamma   90.00
#
_symmetry.space_group_name_H-M   'P 1'
#
loop_
_entity.id
_entity.type
_entity.pdbx_description
1 polymer ?
#
loop_
_entity_poly.entity_id
_entity_poly.type
_entity_poly.pdbx_seq_one_letter_code
_entity_poly.pdbx_strand_id
1 'polypeptide(L)'
;MTAPTREDAWRLLTEWTPGEALRKHGLAVEAAVAWYAEHRFGIVEPELGTWRAAGLLHGFDYERYPDTHPLRGAEELRRLGYPEELVLAVLGHGDHTGVPRTSPLARTVYACDELSGFVIAVAYVRPGRSLDEVDPHSVVKKMKDKSFARQIPRDQLLRGADEIGVPFEEHVANVVEGLKTVRETLGL
;
A
#
# COMPACT_ATOMS: atom_id res chain seq x y z
N MET A 1 0.85 -1.59 27.75
CA MET A 1 1.58 -0.69 26.83
C MET A 1 0.53 -0.02 25.96
N THR A 2 0.62 1.27 25.72
CA THR A 2 -0.23 1.98 24.75
C THR A 2 0.11 1.50 23.33
N ALA A 3 -0.90 1.35 22.47
CA ALA A 3 -0.67 0.99 21.06
C ALA A 3 0.26 2.03 20.38
N PRO A 4 1.16 1.60 19.48
CA PRO A 4 2.01 2.52 18.74
C PRO A 4 1.20 3.57 17.97
N THR A 5 1.70 4.81 17.98
CA THR A 5 1.06 5.94 17.29
C THR A 5 1.49 6.00 15.81
N ARG A 6 0.85 6.87 15.03
CA ARG A 6 1.26 7.15 13.64
C ARG A 6 2.68 7.76 13.60
N GLU A 7 3.07 8.58 14.61
CA GLU A 7 4.43 9.10 14.72
C GLU A 7 5.46 7.98 14.99
N ASP A 8 5.10 7.00 15.81
CA ASP A 8 5.97 5.82 16.04
C ASP A 8 6.16 5.02 14.75
N ALA A 9 5.10 4.82 13.97
CA ALA A 9 5.16 4.15 12.67
C ALA A 9 6.05 4.92 11.67
N TRP A 10 5.90 6.24 11.60
CA TRP A 10 6.72 7.09 10.74
C TRP A 10 8.21 7.06 11.12
N ARG A 11 8.49 7.12 12.43
CA ARG A 11 9.87 7.01 12.94
C ARG A 11 10.49 5.67 12.57
N LEU A 12 9.76 4.57 12.75
CA LEU A 12 10.21 3.23 12.37
C LEU A 12 10.48 3.13 10.87
N LEU A 13 9.56 3.61 10.03
CA LEU A 13 9.76 3.65 8.58
C LEU A 13 11.04 4.41 8.22
N THR A 14 11.21 5.62 8.75
CA THR A 14 12.37 6.47 8.41
C THR A 14 13.70 5.94 8.92
N GLU A 15 13.69 5.21 10.02
CA GLU A 15 14.87 4.54 10.57
C GLU A 15 15.33 3.36 9.69
N TRP A 16 14.39 2.57 9.18
CA TRP A 16 14.70 1.34 8.46
C TRP A 16 14.74 1.50 6.94
N THR A 17 14.12 2.55 6.42
CA THR A 17 13.99 2.83 4.98
C THR A 17 14.63 4.19 4.67
N PRO A 18 15.94 4.26 4.39
CA PRO A 18 16.61 5.52 4.03
C PRO A 18 16.15 6.08 2.68
N GLY A 19 15.72 5.24 1.74
CA GLY A 19 15.32 5.62 0.40
C GLY A 19 14.03 6.43 0.34
N GLU A 20 14.07 7.64 -0.22
CA GLU A 20 12.91 8.52 -0.34
C GLU A 20 11.79 7.89 -1.18
N ALA A 21 12.14 7.16 -2.24
CA ALA A 21 11.15 6.53 -3.12
C ALA A 21 10.30 5.49 -2.39
N LEU A 22 10.92 4.65 -1.54
CA LEU A 22 10.19 3.66 -0.74
C LEU A 22 9.39 4.29 0.40
N ARG A 23 9.89 5.38 1.00
CA ARG A 23 9.08 6.16 1.97
C ARG A 23 7.84 6.74 1.31
N LYS A 24 7.96 7.32 0.11
CA LYS A 24 6.82 7.81 -0.67
C LYS A 24 5.86 6.69 -1.05
N HIS A 25 6.37 5.51 -1.39
CA HIS A 25 5.54 4.34 -1.63
C HIS A 25 4.75 3.94 -0.38
N GLY A 26 5.38 3.86 0.79
CA GLY A 26 4.69 3.61 2.05
C GLY A 26 3.58 4.62 2.34
N LEU A 27 3.83 5.92 2.10
CA LEU A 27 2.82 6.98 2.26
C LEU A 27 1.66 6.84 1.26
N ALA A 28 1.94 6.42 0.03
CA ALA A 28 0.92 6.17 -0.98
C ALA A 28 0.01 4.99 -0.58
N VAL A 29 0.60 3.89 -0.12
CA VAL A 29 -0.16 2.72 0.33
C VAL A 29 -0.94 3.04 1.61
N GLU A 30 -0.35 3.79 2.57
CA GLU A 30 -1.08 4.32 3.74
C GLU A 30 -2.35 5.07 3.31
N ALA A 31 -2.24 5.99 2.34
CA ALA A 31 -3.36 6.80 1.88
C ALA A 31 -4.45 5.97 1.17
N ALA A 32 -4.06 5.03 0.32
CA ALA A 32 -5.00 4.15 -0.37
C ALA A 32 -5.73 3.21 0.61
N VAL A 33 -5.01 2.63 1.57
CA VAL A 33 -5.58 1.75 2.62
C VAL A 33 -6.52 2.55 3.52
N ALA A 34 -6.16 3.77 3.92
CA ALA A 34 -7.01 4.65 4.72
C ALA A 34 -8.28 5.01 3.96
N TRP A 35 -8.20 5.32 2.67
CA TRP A 35 -9.37 5.58 1.85
C TRP A 35 -10.36 4.41 1.88
N TYR A 36 -9.88 3.18 1.69
CA TYR A 36 -10.71 1.97 1.77
C TYR A 36 -11.30 1.78 3.17
N ALA A 37 -10.50 1.98 4.22
CA ALA A 37 -10.96 1.88 5.60
C ALA A 37 -12.18 2.78 5.85
N GLU A 38 -12.08 4.05 5.48
CA GLU A 38 -13.11 5.06 5.71
C GLU A 38 -14.34 4.87 4.80
N HIS A 39 -14.13 4.72 3.48
CA HIS A 39 -15.23 4.79 2.50
C HIS A 39 -15.92 3.45 2.24
N ARG A 40 -15.19 2.33 2.37
CA ARG A 40 -15.77 1.02 2.11
C ARG A 40 -16.15 0.27 3.38
N PHE A 41 -15.32 0.37 4.42
CA PHE A 41 -15.54 -0.40 5.65
C PHE A 41 -16.10 0.44 6.79
N GLY A 42 -16.18 1.77 6.66
CA GLY A 42 -16.68 2.66 7.70
C GLY A 42 -15.82 2.67 8.97
N ILE A 43 -14.54 2.36 8.82
CA ILE A 43 -13.58 2.32 9.92
C ILE A 43 -13.27 3.75 10.37
N VAL A 44 -13.29 3.96 11.68
CA VAL A 44 -12.98 5.23 12.34
C VAL A 44 -11.90 5.05 13.39
N GLU A 45 -11.37 6.14 13.94
CA GLU A 45 -10.43 6.04 15.05
C GLU A 45 -11.06 5.34 16.29
N PRO A 46 -10.27 4.52 17.03
CA PRO A 46 -8.81 4.33 16.91
C PRO A 46 -8.39 3.25 15.89
N GLU A 47 -9.29 2.47 15.34
CA GLU A 47 -8.99 1.37 14.41
C GLU A 47 -8.37 1.86 13.10
N LEU A 48 -8.78 3.03 12.60
CA LEU A 48 -8.22 3.66 11.41
C LEU A 48 -6.69 3.84 11.52
N GLY A 49 -6.19 4.15 12.71
CA GLY A 49 -4.75 4.22 12.98
C GLY A 49 -4.02 2.91 12.69
N THR A 50 -4.63 1.76 12.98
CA THR A 50 -4.07 0.43 12.65
C THR A 50 -4.03 0.20 11.13
N TRP A 51 -5.07 0.57 10.40
CA TRP A 51 -5.13 0.46 8.96
C TRP A 51 -4.08 1.32 8.28
N ARG A 52 -3.93 2.58 8.71
CA ARG A 52 -2.90 3.50 8.22
C ARG A 52 -1.50 2.96 8.48
N ALA A 53 -1.23 2.48 9.68
CA ALA A 53 0.08 1.93 10.03
C ALA A 53 0.41 0.67 9.23
N ALA A 54 -0.59 -0.19 8.93
CA ALA A 54 -0.38 -1.37 8.09
C ALA A 54 0.04 -0.98 6.66
N GLY A 55 -0.65 -0.01 6.05
CA GLY A 55 -0.27 0.51 4.74
C GLY A 55 1.10 1.18 4.73
N LEU A 56 1.40 1.99 5.76
CA LEU A 56 2.69 2.70 5.88
C LEU A 56 3.88 1.75 6.04
N LEU A 57 3.69 0.68 6.82
CA LEU A 57 4.78 -0.21 7.27
C LEU A 57 4.85 -1.53 6.48
N HIS A 58 4.01 -1.76 5.44
CA HIS A 58 4.02 -3.05 4.75
C HIS A 58 5.40 -3.42 4.19
N GLY A 59 6.17 -2.45 3.69
CA GLY A 59 7.46 -2.63 3.05
C GLY A 59 8.68 -2.05 3.81
N PHE A 60 8.53 -1.64 5.09
CA PHE A 60 9.55 -0.84 5.79
C PHE A 60 10.89 -1.54 6.02
N ASP A 61 10.92 -2.87 6.03
CA ASP A 61 12.13 -3.67 6.22
C ASP A 61 12.85 -4.05 4.92
N TYR A 62 12.25 -3.74 3.76
CA TYR A 62 12.74 -4.18 2.45
C TYR A 62 14.17 -3.73 2.14
N GLU A 63 14.52 -2.45 2.39
CA GLU A 63 15.88 -1.96 2.13
C GLU A 63 16.91 -2.55 3.08
N ARG A 64 16.51 -2.82 4.33
CA ARG A 64 17.40 -3.31 5.37
C ARG A 64 17.58 -4.81 5.31
N TYR A 65 16.54 -5.54 4.92
CA TYR A 65 16.51 -7.01 4.92
C TYR A 65 15.82 -7.59 3.67
N PRO A 66 16.34 -7.30 2.46
CA PRO A 66 15.67 -7.66 1.21
C PRO A 66 15.42 -9.18 1.08
N ASP A 67 16.35 -10.01 1.57
CA ASP A 67 16.25 -11.47 1.45
C ASP A 67 15.25 -12.11 2.42
N THR A 68 14.84 -11.39 3.45
CA THR A 68 13.93 -11.89 4.51
C THR A 68 12.69 -11.01 4.69
N HIS A 69 12.51 -10.03 3.83
CA HIS A 69 11.30 -9.22 3.77
C HIS A 69 10.07 -10.09 3.44
N PRO A 70 8.93 -9.93 4.11
CA PRO A 70 8.64 -9.02 5.24
C PRO A 70 8.78 -9.68 6.62
N LEU A 71 9.44 -10.83 6.72
CA LEU A 71 9.51 -11.63 7.96
C LEU A 71 10.19 -10.87 9.10
N ARG A 72 11.32 -10.19 8.80
CA ARG A 72 12.04 -9.40 9.80
C ARG A 72 11.23 -8.21 10.29
N GLY A 73 10.53 -7.55 9.38
CA GLY A 73 9.61 -6.49 9.73
C GLY A 73 8.51 -6.98 10.67
N ALA A 74 7.90 -8.12 10.38
CA ALA A 74 6.87 -8.71 11.21
C ALA A 74 7.35 -9.05 12.63
N GLU A 75 8.57 -9.60 12.78
CA GLU A 75 9.19 -9.84 14.09
C GLU A 75 9.34 -8.53 14.89
N GLU A 76 9.82 -7.48 14.25
CA GLU A 76 10.02 -6.18 14.90
C GLU A 76 8.67 -5.52 15.28
N LEU A 77 7.68 -5.58 14.42
CA LEU A 77 6.34 -5.06 14.73
C LEU A 77 5.74 -5.74 15.96
N ARG A 78 5.87 -7.07 16.08
CA ARG A 78 5.44 -7.79 17.28
C ARG A 78 6.20 -7.35 18.52
N ARG A 79 7.53 -7.19 18.42
CA ARG A 79 8.39 -6.72 19.51
C ARG A 79 7.99 -5.32 20.00
N LEU A 80 7.55 -4.46 19.07
CA LEU A 80 7.11 -3.10 19.36
C LEU A 80 5.66 -3.02 19.84
N GLY A 81 4.91 -4.15 19.85
CA GLY A 81 3.55 -4.20 20.36
C GLY A 81 2.47 -3.75 19.36
N TYR A 82 2.74 -3.80 18.06
CA TYR A 82 1.70 -3.60 17.05
C TYR A 82 0.66 -4.73 17.09
N PRO A 83 -0.62 -4.44 16.77
CA PRO A 83 -1.67 -5.46 16.74
C PRO A 83 -1.33 -6.60 15.77
N GLU A 84 -1.65 -7.85 16.17
CA GLU A 84 -1.34 -9.02 15.34
C GLU A 84 -2.05 -8.98 13.98
N GLU A 85 -3.24 -8.37 13.90
CA GLU A 85 -3.93 -8.16 12.62
C GLU A 85 -3.10 -7.33 11.64
N LEU A 86 -2.45 -6.26 12.11
CA LEU A 86 -1.53 -5.45 11.31
C LEU A 86 -0.32 -6.29 10.87
N VAL A 87 0.26 -7.07 11.78
CA VAL A 87 1.43 -7.92 11.48
C VAL A 87 1.07 -8.96 10.41
N LEU A 88 -0.10 -9.58 10.51
CA LEU A 88 -0.60 -10.52 9.51
C LEU A 88 -0.88 -9.84 8.16
N ALA A 89 -1.35 -8.59 8.15
CA ALA A 89 -1.52 -7.82 6.94
C ALA A 89 -0.16 -7.52 6.27
N VAL A 90 0.84 -7.15 7.05
CA VAL A 90 2.22 -6.96 6.58
C VAL A 90 2.81 -8.26 6.04
N LEU A 91 2.63 -9.38 6.71
CA LEU A 91 3.08 -10.68 6.19
C LEU A 91 2.33 -11.08 4.91
N GLY A 92 1.02 -10.85 4.87
CA GLY A 92 0.14 -11.29 3.77
C GLY A 92 0.31 -10.49 2.48
N HIS A 93 1.00 -9.32 2.48
CA HIS A 93 1.17 -8.54 1.24
C HIS A 93 2.13 -9.22 0.25
N GLY A 94 3.02 -10.11 0.71
CA GLY A 94 3.90 -10.89 -0.13
C GLY A 94 3.41 -12.34 -0.30
N ASP A 95 3.03 -12.76 -1.50
CA ASP A 95 2.56 -14.13 -1.77
C ASP A 95 3.59 -15.22 -1.37
N HIS A 96 4.88 -14.91 -1.41
CA HIS A 96 5.96 -15.84 -1.06
C HIS A 96 5.98 -16.24 0.43
N THR A 97 5.32 -15.48 1.30
CA THR A 97 5.24 -15.82 2.74
C THR A 97 4.30 -16.98 3.02
N GLY A 98 3.34 -17.24 2.11
CA GLY A 98 2.30 -18.26 2.31
C GLY A 98 1.28 -17.89 3.40
N VAL A 99 1.34 -16.69 3.98
CA VAL A 99 0.38 -16.23 5.01
C VAL A 99 -0.94 -15.86 4.35
N PRO A 100 -2.07 -16.49 4.76
CA PRO A 100 -3.36 -16.22 4.15
C PRO A 100 -3.91 -14.85 4.54
N ARG A 101 -4.48 -14.13 3.58
CA ARG A 101 -5.16 -12.84 3.78
C ARG A 101 -6.61 -13.06 4.19
N THR A 102 -6.85 -13.34 5.47
CA THR A 102 -8.19 -13.66 5.99
C THR A 102 -8.98 -12.43 6.42
N SER A 103 -8.28 -11.35 6.86
CA SER A 103 -8.94 -10.12 7.29
C SER A 103 -9.17 -9.13 6.13
N PRO A 104 -10.15 -8.24 6.24
CA PRO A 104 -10.32 -7.11 5.31
C PRO A 104 -9.07 -6.24 5.21
N LEU A 105 -8.39 -5.97 6.32
CA LEU A 105 -7.15 -5.20 6.35
C LEU A 105 -6.05 -5.86 5.49
N ALA A 106 -5.80 -7.16 5.68
CA ALA A 106 -4.75 -7.87 4.92
C ALA A 106 -5.02 -7.88 3.42
N ARG A 107 -6.28 -8.10 3.00
CA ARG A 107 -6.68 -8.03 1.59
C ARG A 107 -6.52 -6.63 1.01
N THR A 108 -6.87 -5.60 1.80
CA THR A 108 -6.77 -4.21 1.35
C THR A 108 -5.32 -3.77 1.19
N VAL A 109 -4.42 -4.12 2.13
CA VAL A 109 -2.98 -3.82 2.00
C VAL A 109 -2.44 -4.47 0.73
N TYR A 110 -2.70 -5.76 0.51
CA TYR A 110 -2.26 -6.48 -0.70
C TYR A 110 -2.80 -5.84 -1.99
N ALA A 111 -4.07 -5.47 -2.02
CA ALA A 111 -4.70 -4.87 -3.19
C ALA A 111 -4.13 -3.47 -3.52
N CYS A 112 -3.84 -2.66 -2.48
CA CYS A 112 -3.38 -1.29 -2.65
C CYS A 112 -1.88 -1.18 -2.94
N ASP A 113 -1.06 -2.13 -2.52
CA ASP A 113 0.41 -2.07 -2.59
C ASP A 113 0.90 -1.83 -4.03
N GLU A 114 0.90 -2.84 -4.86
CA GLU A 114 1.42 -2.76 -6.23
C GLU A 114 0.61 -1.80 -7.11
N LEU A 115 -0.71 -1.67 -6.89
CA LEU A 115 -1.52 -0.75 -7.65
C LEU A 115 -1.17 0.71 -7.37
N SER A 116 -0.84 1.07 -6.13
CA SER A 116 -0.37 2.42 -5.80
C SER A 116 0.89 2.78 -6.59
N GLY A 117 1.86 1.87 -6.64
CA GLY A 117 3.08 2.05 -7.45
C GLY A 117 2.77 2.17 -8.95
N PHE A 118 1.85 1.37 -9.45
CA PHE A 118 1.46 1.41 -10.86
C PHE A 118 0.74 2.72 -11.24
N VAL A 119 -0.19 3.18 -10.41
CA VAL A 119 -0.90 4.46 -10.59
C VAL A 119 0.07 5.64 -10.58
N ILE A 120 1.02 5.67 -9.65
CA ILE A 120 2.08 6.69 -9.58
C ILE A 120 2.91 6.68 -10.87
N ALA A 121 3.32 5.49 -11.36
CA ALA A 121 4.06 5.39 -12.60
C ALA A 121 3.25 5.92 -13.80
N VAL A 122 1.93 5.67 -13.84
CA VAL A 122 1.04 6.24 -14.87
C VAL A 122 0.98 7.76 -14.76
N ALA A 123 0.86 8.33 -13.55
CA ALA A 123 0.85 9.77 -13.34
C ALA A 123 2.14 10.43 -13.85
N TYR A 124 3.30 9.87 -13.57
CA TYR A 124 4.59 10.41 -14.01
C TYR A 124 4.79 10.49 -15.53
N VAL A 125 4.09 9.66 -16.30
CA VAL A 125 4.14 9.72 -17.77
C VAL A 125 3.05 10.57 -18.41
N ARG A 126 2.20 11.22 -17.60
CA ARG A 126 1.25 12.21 -18.07
C ARG A 126 1.92 13.55 -18.33
N PRO A 127 1.39 14.39 -19.24
CA PRO A 127 1.97 15.70 -19.53
C PRO A 127 2.14 16.59 -18.32
N GLY A 128 1.11 16.66 -17.45
CA GLY A 128 1.12 17.46 -16.21
C GLY A 128 1.73 16.73 -15.01
N ARG A 129 2.12 15.47 -15.14
CA ARG A 129 2.62 14.62 -14.04
C ARG A 129 1.70 14.70 -12.81
N SER A 130 0.40 14.58 -13.03
CA SER A 130 -0.62 14.75 -12.01
C SER A 130 -1.55 13.54 -11.91
N LEU A 131 -1.97 13.24 -10.69
CA LEU A 131 -3.02 12.24 -10.41
C LEU A 131 -4.38 12.65 -10.99
N ASP A 132 -4.62 13.94 -11.22
CA ASP A 132 -5.85 14.42 -11.86
C ASP A 132 -5.95 14.02 -13.34
N GLU A 133 -4.83 13.64 -13.96
CA GLU A 133 -4.76 13.12 -15.33
C GLU A 133 -4.82 11.57 -15.41
N VAL A 134 -4.99 10.91 -14.26
CA VAL A 134 -5.06 9.44 -14.19
C VAL A 134 -6.51 9.01 -14.02
N ASP A 135 -7.05 8.39 -15.05
CA ASP A 135 -8.35 7.72 -15.06
C ASP A 135 -8.19 6.20 -15.19
N PRO A 136 -9.20 5.39 -14.81
CA PRO A 136 -9.12 3.93 -14.87
C PRO A 136 -8.76 3.40 -16.27
N HIS A 137 -9.33 4.00 -17.33
CA HIS A 137 -9.07 3.58 -18.71
C HIS A 137 -7.58 3.72 -19.06
N SER A 138 -6.96 4.79 -18.61
CA SER A 138 -5.54 5.05 -18.82
C SER A 138 -4.62 4.03 -18.12
N VAL A 139 -5.00 3.58 -16.93
CA VAL A 139 -4.30 2.54 -16.17
C VAL A 139 -4.46 1.19 -16.90
N VAL A 140 -5.69 0.80 -17.25
CA VAL A 140 -5.97 -0.43 -18.00
C VAL A 140 -5.21 -0.46 -19.34
N LYS A 141 -5.12 0.67 -20.04
CA LYS A 141 -4.34 0.79 -21.28
C LYS A 141 -2.85 0.53 -21.02
N LYS A 142 -2.30 1.10 -19.94
CA LYS A 142 -0.89 0.90 -19.55
C LYS A 142 -0.60 -0.52 -19.07
N MET A 143 -1.56 -1.23 -18.50
CA MET A 143 -1.39 -2.65 -18.17
C MET A 143 -1.11 -3.54 -19.38
N LYS A 144 -1.59 -3.16 -20.58
CA LYS A 144 -1.33 -3.90 -21.83
C LYS A 144 0.10 -3.72 -22.32
N ASP A 145 0.80 -2.65 -21.92
CA ASP A 145 2.20 -2.40 -22.22
C ASP A 145 3.09 -3.17 -21.21
N LYS A 146 3.61 -4.32 -21.65
CA LYS A 146 4.44 -5.19 -20.79
C LYS A 146 5.79 -4.55 -20.42
N SER A 147 6.25 -3.56 -21.15
CA SER A 147 7.51 -2.85 -20.88
C SER A 147 7.35 -1.77 -19.82
N PHE A 148 6.15 -1.21 -19.69
CA PHE A 148 5.84 -0.18 -18.71
C PHE A 148 5.77 -0.77 -17.30
N ALA A 149 6.51 -0.20 -16.32
CA ALA A 149 6.56 -0.68 -14.94
C ALA A 149 6.65 -2.22 -14.87
N ARG A 150 7.58 -2.81 -15.62
CA ARG A 150 7.66 -4.26 -15.90
C ARG A 150 7.85 -5.12 -14.65
N GLN A 151 8.36 -4.53 -13.57
CA GLN A 151 8.57 -5.20 -12.28
C GLN A 151 7.27 -5.45 -11.52
N ILE A 152 6.18 -4.75 -11.86
CA ILE A 152 4.88 -4.90 -11.20
C ILE A 152 4.09 -6.03 -11.88
N PRO A 153 3.78 -7.13 -11.18
CA PRO A 153 3.03 -8.25 -11.73
C PRO A 153 1.58 -7.87 -12.03
N ARG A 154 1.16 -7.98 -13.29
CA ARG A 154 -0.21 -7.60 -13.70
C ARG A 154 -1.31 -8.46 -13.13
N ASP A 155 -1.03 -9.74 -12.94
CA ASP A 155 -1.94 -10.69 -12.29
C ASP A 155 -2.16 -10.35 -10.81
N GLN A 156 -1.15 -9.82 -10.12
CA GLN A 156 -1.30 -9.36 -8.74
C GLN A 156 -2.26 -8.18 -8.64
N LEU A 157 -2.18 -7.22 -9.58
CA LEU A 157 -3.11 -6.08 -9.63
C LEU A 157 -4.57 -6.52 -9.76
N LEU A 158 -4.84 -7.48 -10.66
CA LEU A 158 -6.19 -8.02 -10.86
C LEU A 158 -6.66 -8.83 -9.66
N ARG A 159 -5.80 -9.71 -9.12
CA ARG A 159 -6.09 -10.51 -7.96
C ARG A 159 -6.39 -9.67 -6.71
N GLY A 160 -5.67 -8.55 -6.54
CA GLY A 160 -5.95 -7.62 -5.45
C GLY A 160 -7.38 -7.08 -5.49
N ALA A 161 -7.85 -6.67 -6.66
CA ALA A 161 -9.22 -6.21 -6.86
C ALA A 161 -10.25 -7.33 -6.58
N ASP A 162 -9.97 -8.56 -7.05
CA ASP A 162 -10.83 -9.72 -6.82
C ASP A 162 -10.92 -10.07 -5.32
N GLU A 163 -9.80 -10.06 -4.59
CA GLU A 163 -9.76 -10.39 -3.15
C GLU A 163 -10.54 -9.40 -2.28
N ILE A 164 -10.60 -8.12 -2.67
CA ILE A 164 -11.43 -7.13 -1.98
C ILE A 164 -12.86 -7.04 -2.53
N GLY A 165 -13.17 -7.81 -3.60
CA GLY A 165 -14.50 -7.85 -4.21
C GLY A 165 -14.93 -6.54 -4.87
N VAL A 166 -14.01 -5.89 -5.59
CA VAL A 166 -14.23 -4.61 -6.30
C VAL A 166 -13.85 -4.78 -7.77
N PRO A 167 -14.66 -4.33 -8.74
CA PRO A 167 -14.25 -4.31 -10.14
C PRO A 167 -12.91 -3.55 -10.31
N PHE A 168 -12.02 -4.05 -11.15
CA PHE A 168 -10.66 -3.49 -11.26
C PHE A 168 -10.65 -1.98 -11.58
N GLU A 169 -11.50 -1.51 -12.50
CA GLU A 169 -11.56 -0.07 -12.83
C GLU A 169 -12.06 0.78 -11.66
N GLU A 170 -12.99 0.27 -10.86
CA GLU A 170 -13.42 0.92 -9.62
C GLU A 170 -12.30 0.91 -8.58
N HIS A 171 -11.56 -0.19 -8.45
CA HIS A 171 -10.40 -0.27 -7.57
C HIS A 171 -9.33 0.77 -7.94
N VAL A 172 -9.03 0.93 -9.23
CA VAL A 172 -8.14 1.99 -9.71
C VAL A 172 -8.62 3.37 -9.32
N ALA A 173 -9.91 3.68 -9.55
CA ALA A 173 -10.49 4.97 -9.17
C ALA A 173 -10.34 5.24 -7.67
N ASN A 174 -10.65 4.26 -6.84
CA ASN A 174 -10.55 4.35 -5.39
C ASN A 174 -9.11 4.61 -4.91
N VAL A 175 -8.13 3.90 -5.49
CA VAL A 175 -6.71 4.12 -5.18
C VAL A 175 -6.29 5.53 -5.63
N VAL A 176 -6.67 5.99 -6.80
CA VAL A 176 -6.38 7.36 -7.27
C VAL A 176 -6.92 8.40 -6.27
N GLU A 177 -8.15 8.25 -5.80
CA GLU A 177 -8.73 9.18 -4.81
C GLU A 177 -7.95 9.13 -3.48
N GLY A 178 -7.55 7.96 -3.00
CA GLY A 178 -6.68 7.84 -1.83
C GLY A 178 -5.35 8.58 -2.02
N LEU A 179 -4.67 8.36 -3.16
CA LEU A 179 -3.37 8.98 -3.45
C LEU A 179 -3.45 10.51 -3.59
N LYS A 180 -4.57 11.05 -4.08
CA LYS A 180 -4.78 12.52 -4.16
C LYS A 180 -4.69 13.21 -2.82
N THR A 181 -4.99 12.53 -1.71
CA THR A 181 -4.89 13.09 -0.36
C THR A 181 -3.45 13.41 0.06
N VAL A 182 -2.48 12.77 -0.59
CA VAL A 182 -1.02 12.92 -0.31
C VAL A 182 -0.22 13.36 -1.54
N ARG A 183 -0.89 13.85 -2.59
CA ARG A 183 -0.27 14.20 -3.88
C ARG A 183 0.92 15.15 -3.77
N GLU A 184 0.86 16.16 -2.90
CA GLU A 184 1.96 17.10 -2.68
C GLU A 184 3.22 16.39 -2.16
N THR A 185 3.04 15.46 -1.22
CA THR A 185 4.14 14.65 -0.67
C THR A 185 4.73 13.72 -1.74
N LEU A 186 3.88 13.20 -2.64
CA LEU A 186 4.32 12.36 -3.75
C LEU A 186 5.00 13.16 -4.86
N GLY A 187 4.71 14.46 -4.98
CA GLY A 187 5.19 15.32 -6.06
C GLY A 187 4.39 15.15 -7.36
N LEU A 188 3.06 14.94 -7.22
CA LEU A 188 2.10 14.66 -8.30
C LEU A 188 0.91 15.62 -8.28
#